data_c262d7c15f43fbe9efedc6d9f80fb533
#
_entry.id   c262d7c15f43fbe9efedc6d9f80fb533
#
_cell.length_a   1.000
_cell.length_b   1.000
_cell.length_c   1.000
_cell.angle_alpha   90.00
_cell.angle_beta   90.00
_cell.angle_gamma   90.00
#
_symmetry.space_group_name_H-M   'P 1'
#
loop_
_entity.id
_entity.type
_entity.pdbx_description
1 polymer ?
#
loop_
_entity_poly.entity_id
_entity_poly.type
_entity_poly.pdbx_seq_one_letter_code
_entity_poly.pdbx_strand_id
1 'polypeptide(L)'
;SDVFDNKQNKTVKNIAIKYQASAWANAGRIYSPLYRQVHYRSFYEPYTSNGGKKAGVVAYQDIKSAFEYYLKYFNQGRPIILAGHSQGAFHCKLLIRDYFDGKELQNQLVAAYIPGVKVDDSEFKSIYHLKGPEETGGYLNWNTFKIKRKPKKGNCLLYTSPSPRDLAV
;
A
#
# COMPACT_ATOMS: atom_id res chain seq x y z
N SER A 1 17.10 1.96 5.13
CA SER A 1 17.91 1.04 4.31
C SER A 1 18.42 1.74 3.06
N ASP A 2 19.54 1.29 2.54
CA ASP A 2 20.10 1.76 1.29
C ASP A 2 19.49 0.96 0.13
N VAL A 3 19.10 1.62 -0.97
CA VAL A 3 18.61 0.95 -2.18
C VAL A 3 19.69 0.11 -2.87
N PHE A 4 20.95 0.33 -2.54
CA PHE A 4 22.09 -0.45 -3.02
C PHE A 4 22.51 -1.60 -2.09
N ASP A 5 21.79 -1.80 -0.96
CA ASP A 5 22.03 -2.95 -0.08
C ASP A 5 21.60 -4.26 -0.76
N ASN A 6 22.57 -4.93 -1.36
CA ASN A 6 22.36 -6.18 -2.10
C ASN A 6 21.74 -7.30 -1.23
N LYS A 7 22.07 -7.37 0.07
CA LYS A 7 21.53 -8.39 0.97
C LYS A 7 20.05 -8.16 1.21
N GLN A 8 19.67 -6.91 1.48
CA GLN A 8 18.28 -6.54 1.71
C GLN A 8 17.44 -6.65 0.43
N ASN A 9 17.98 -6.21 -0.71
CA ASN A 9 17.33 -6.34 -2.00
C ASN A 9 17.12 -7.81 -2.39
N LYS A 10 18.06 -8.70 -2.09
CA LYS A 10 17.90 -10.14 -2.29
C LYS A 10 16.74 -10.69 -1.44
N THR A 11 16.62 -10.24 -0.19
CA THR A 11 15.51 -10.63 0.68
C THR A 11 14.17 -10.11 0.14
N VAL A 12 14.11 -8.86 -0.31
CA VAL A 12 12.89 -8.29 -0.93
C VAL A 12 12.48 -9.09 -2.16
N LYS A 13 13.43 -9.39 -3.07
CA LYS A 13 13.15 -10.16 -4.29
C LYS A 13 12.67 -11.58 -3.98
N ASN A 14 13.34 -12.26 -3.06
CA ASN A 14 13.08 -13.68 -2.77
C ASN A 14 11.87 -13.91 -1.85
N ILE A 15 11.43 -12.92 -1.09
CA ILE A 15 10.31 -13.04 -0.16
C ILE A 15 9.16 -12.16 -0.61
N ALA A 16 9.31 -10.83 -0.56
CA ALA A 16 8.18 -9.93 -0.82
C ALA A 16 7.68 -10.03 -2.26
N ILE A 17 8.56 -9.98 -3.25
CA ILE A 17 8.16 -10.08 -4.65
C ILE A 17 7.66 -11.49 -4.95
N LYS A 18 8.40 -12.51 -4.55
CA LYS A 18 8.07 -13.91 -4.85
C LYS A 18 6.76 -14.37 -4.23
N TYR A 19 6.44 -13.98 -3.00
CA TYR A 19 5.28 -14.52 -2.25
C TYR A 19 4.12 -13.52 -2.09
N GLN A 20 4.31 -12.25 -2.40
CA GLN A 20 3.26 -11.24 -2.31
C GLN A 20 2.94 -10.65 -3.69
N ALA A 21 3.93 -10.07 -4.37
CA ALA A 21 3.67 -9.45 -5.67
C ALA A 21 3.28 -10.47 -6.74
N SER A 22 3.77 -11.70 -6.68
CA SER A 22 3.41 -12.78 -7.61
C SER A 22 1.92 -13.13 -7.63
N ALA A 23 1.18 -12.83 -6.56
CA ALA A 23 -0.27 -13.00 -6.52
C ALA A 23 -0.98 -12.20 -7.62
N TRP A 24 -0.36 -11.15 -8.13
CA TRP A 24 -0.89 -10.27 -9.18
C TRP A 24 -0.44 -10.64 -10.59
N ALA A 25 0.36 -11.70 -10.76
CA ALA A 25 0.95 -12.06 -12.05
C ALA A 25 -0.08 -12.34 -13.15
N ASN A 26 -1.24 -12.87 -12.78
CA ASN A 26 -2.34 -13.13 -13.72
C ASN A 26 -3.23 -11.90 -13.98
N ALA A 27 -3.13 -10.88 -13.13
CA ALA A 27 -3.92 -9.66 -13.27
C ALA A 27 -3.25 -8.64 -14.20
N GLY A 28 -1.93 -8.70 -14.38
CA GLY A 28 -1.24 -7.76 -15.24
C GLY A 28 0.28 -7.75 -15.07
N ARG A 29 0.91 -6.77 -15.70
CA ARG A 29 2.36 -6.57 -15.60
C ARG A 29 2.71 -5.95 -14.25
N ILE A 30 3.60 -6.59 -13.52
CA ILE A 30 4.01 -6.16 -12.18
C ILE A 30 5.19 -5.20 -12.27
N TYR A 31 5.08 -4.08 -11.55
CA TYR A 31 6.14 -3.12 -11.30
C TYR A 31 6.36 -3.00 -9.79
N SER A 32 7.53 -3.33 -9.32
CA SER A 32 7.87 -3.29 -7.90
C SER A 32 9.15 -2.47 -7.68
N PRO A 33 9.03 -1.25 -7.15
CA PRO A 33 10.19 -0.40 -6.94
C PRO A 33 11.03 -0.88 -5.76
N LEU A 34 12.34 -0.73 -5.87
CA LEU A 34 13.24 -0.74 -4.73
C LEU A 34 13.29 0.68 -4.15
N TYR A 35 13.13 0.81 -2.84
CA TYR A 35 13.11 2.09 -2.16
C TYR A 35 13.73 2.01 -0.77
N ARG A 36 14.09 3.12 -0.17
CA ARG A 36 14.64 3.22 1.18
C ARG A 36 13.54 2.94 2.21
N GLN A 37 13.37 1.68 2.56
CA GLN A 37 12.35 1.25 3.52
C GLN A 37 12.60 1.81 4.91
N VAL A 38 11.54 2.20 5.58
CA VAL A 38 11.59 2.63 6.97
C VAL A 38 11.72 1.40 7.87
N HIS A 39 12.63 1.45 8.84
CA HIS A 39 12.75 0.39 9.83
C HIS A 39 11.48 0.33 10.69
N TYR A 40 10.98 -0.86 11.01
CA TYR A 40 9.70 -1.04 11.70
C TYR A 40 9.62 -0.31 13.06
N ARG A 41 10.74 -0.13 13.77
CA ARG A 41 10.78 0.63 15.04
C ARG A 41 10.32 2.08 14.87
N SER A 42 10.46 2.66 13.67
CA SER A 42 10.04 4.04 13.40
C SER A 42 8.52 4.27 13.52
N PHE A 43 7.74 3.20 13.62
CA PHE A 43 6.30 3.27 13.90
C PHE A 43 5.95 3.28 15.40
N TYR A 44 6.96 3.25 16.27
CA TYR A 44 6.78 3.23 17.72
C TYR A 44 7.60 4.34 18.37
N GLU A 45 7.04 4.97 19.41
CA GLU A 45 7.80 5.93 20.21
C GLU A 45 8.92 5.22 21.02
N PRO A 46 10.05 5.88 21.28
CA PRO A 46 10.38 7.26 20.89
C PRO A 46 10.91 7.43 19.47
N TYR A 47 11.04 6.35 18.69
CA TYR A 47 11.67 6.36 17.37
C TYR A 47 10.86 7.13 16.32
N THR A 48 9.53 7.15 16.46
CA THR A 48 8.65 7.93 15.55
C THR A 48 9.02 9.41 15.61
N SER A 49 9.13 9.97 16.81
CA SER A 49 9.52 11.37 17.02
C SER A 49 11.00 11.61 16.74
N ASN A 50 11.88 10.64 17.03
CA ASN A 50 13.31 10.70 16.82
C ASN A 50 13.75 10.28 15.41
N GLY A 51 13.15 10.87 14.39
CA GLY A 51 13.56 10.70 13.00
C GLY A 51 12.70 9.73 12.18
N GLY A 52 11.79 8.95 12.79
CA GLY A 52 10.91 8.01 12.07
C GLY A 52 10.03 8.71 11.06
N LYS A 53 9.45 9.86 11.42
CA LYS A 53 8.66 10.68 10.50
C LYS A 53 9.48 11.16 9.30
N LYS A 54 10.70 11.63 9.53
CA LYS A 54 11.62 12.04 8.44
C LYS A 54 11.98 10.88 7.53
N ALA A 55 12.25 9.69 8.10
CA ALA A 55 12.49 8.48 7.32
C ALA A 55 11.28 8.09 6.46
N GLY A 56 10.06 8.25 6.99
CA GLY A 56 8.81 8.05 6.25
C GLY A 56 8.68 8.96 5.03
N VAL A 57 9.03 10.23 5.19
CA VAL A 57 9.04 11.20 4.09
C VAL A 57 10.02 10.77 2.99
N VAL A 58 11.24 10.40 3.37
CA VAL A 58 12.28 9.93 2.42
C VAL A 58 11.81 8.68 1.67
N ALA A 59 11.24 7.71 2.39
CA ALA A 59 10.71 6.49 1.77
C ALA A 59 9.59 6.80 0.77
N TYR A 60 8.69 7.72 1.13
CA TYR A 60 7.61 8.10 0.23
C TYR A 60 8.12 8.87 -1.00
N GLN A 61 9.12 9.71 -0.88
CA GLN A 61 9.73 10.39 -2.03
C GLN A 61 10.31 9.40 -3.04
N ASP A 62 10.94 8.32 -2.58
CA ASP A 62 11.44 7.26 -3.47
C ASP A 62 10.28 6.58 -4.22
N ILE A 63 9.19 6.25 -3.52
CA ILE A 63 7.98 5.66 -4.11
C ILE A 63 7.34 6.62 -5.12
N LYS A 64 7.23 7.88 -4.76
CA LYS A 64 6.70 8.93 -5.64
C LYS A 64 7.49 9.04 -6.93
N SER A 65 8.82 9.14 -6.82
CA SER A 65 9.70 9.21 -8.00
C SER A 65 9.60 7.97 -8.88
N ALA A 66 9.51 6.78 -8.27
CA ALA A 66 9.34 5.54 -9.01
C ALA A 66 7.98 5.48 -9.72
N PHE A 67 6.91 5.97 -9.08
CA PHE A 67 5.59 6.01 -9.66
C PHE A 67 5.50 7.01 -10.81
N GLU A 68 6.09 8.20 -10.68
CA GLU A 68 6.20 9.19 -11.76
C GLU A 68 6.98 8.65 -12.95
N TYR A 69 8.08 7.93 -12.69
CA TYR A 69 8.86 7.25 -13.72
C TYR A 69 8.04 6.17 -14.43
N TYR A 70 7.27 5.37 -13.68
CA TYR A 70 6.34 4.40 -14.24
C TYR A 70 5.29 5.06 -15.14
N LEU A 71 4.65 6.12 -14.68
CA LEU A 71 3.65 6.84 -15.48
C LEU A 71 4.25 7.35 -16.79
N LYS A 72 5.45 7.93 -16.72
CA LYS A 72 6.11 8.54 -17.88
C LYS A 72 6.55 7.51 -18.93
N TYR A 73 7.08 6.38 -18.51
CA TYR A 73 7.78 5.47 -19.44
C TYR A 73 7.08 4.13 -19.65
N PHE A 74 6.20 3.72 -18.78
CA PHE A 74 5.63 2.37 -18.80
C PHE A 74 4.11 2.32 -18.81
N ASN A 75 3.41 3.27 -18.24
CA ASN A 75 1.95 3.20 -18.12
C ASN A 75 1.23 3.27 -19.47
N GLN A 76 1.52 4.27 -20.29
CA GLN A 76 0.89 4.45 -21.60
C GLN A 76 -0.64 4.47 -21.54
N GLY A 77 -1.22 5.10 -20.52
CA GLY A 77 -2.67 5.21 -20.34
C GLY A 77 -3.38 3.91 -19.90
N ARG A 78 -2.64 2.87 -19.52
CA ARG A 78 -3.24 1.58 -19.11
C ARG A 78 -3.88 1.66 -17.73
N PRO A 79 -4.91 0.81 -17.48
CA PRO A 79 -5.48 0.65 -16.15
C PRO A 79 -4.42 0.28 -15.10
N ILE A 80 -4.62 0.77 -13.89
CA ILE A 80 -3.66 0.65 -12.77
C ILE A 80 -4.32 -0.09 -11.61
N ILE A 81 -3.64 -1.11 -11.10
CA ILE A 81 -3.90 -1.71 -9.80
C ILE A 81 -2.76 -1.28 -8.87
N LEU A 82 -3.10 -0.64 -7.75
CA LEU A 82 -2.17 -0.40 -6.67
C LEU A 82 -2.25 -1.54 -5.66
N ALA A 83 -1.12 -2.10 -5.26
CA ALA A 83 -1.08 -3.12 -4.23
C ALA A 83 0.08 -2.89 -3.27
N GLY A 84 -0.22 -2.85 -1.97
CA GLY A 84 0.79 -2.68 -0.94
C GLY A 84 0.30 -3.24 0.40
N HIS A 85 1.23 -3.78 1.19
CA HIS A 85 0.92 -4.30 2.53
C HIS A 85 1.67 -3.49 3.59
N SER A 86 1.02 -3.16 4.71
CA SER A 86 1.63 -2.47 5.85
C SER A 86 2.28 -1.15 5.42
N GLN A 87 3.61 -1.01 5.47
CA GLN A 87 4.33 0.18 4.98
C GLN A 87 4.02 0.47 3.50
N GLY A 88 3.93 -0.57 2.66
CA GLY A 88 3.54 -0.44 1.26
C GLY A 88 2.11 0.07 1.10
N ALA A 89 1.18 -0.39 1.93
CA ALA A 89 -0.20 0.10 1.95
C ALA A 89 -0.27 1.59 2.34
N PHE A 90 0.55 2.01 3.31
CA PHE A 90 0.67 3.41 3.67
C PHE A 90 1.17 4.27 2.49
N HIS A 91 2.15 3.80 1.75
CA HIS A 91 2.62 4.51 0.55
C HIS A 91 1.58 4.54 -0.56
N CYS A 92 0.86 3.43 -0.79
CA CYS A 92 -0.25 3.40 -1.75
C CYS A 92 -1.35 4.40 -1.36
N LYS A 93 -1.68 4.51 -0.07
CA LYS A 93 -2.64 5.51 0.45
C LYS A 93 -2.22 6.93 0.10
N LEU A 94 -0.94 7.26 0.26
CA LEU A 94 -0.40 8.56 -0.12
C LEU A 94 -0.42 8.78 -1.64
N LEU A 95 -0.12 7.74 -2.45
CA LEU A 95 -0.23 7.82 -3.91
C LEU A 95 -1.67 8.06 -4.36
N ILE A 96 -2.65 7.38 -3.73
CA ILE A 96 -4.07 7.61 -4.02
C ILE A 96 -4.40 9.08 -3.82
N ARG A 97 -4.06 9.66 -2.68
CA ARG A 97 -4.29 11.07 -2.36
C ARG A 97 -3.59 12.00 -3.35
N ASP A 98 -2.34 11.72 -3.66
CA ASP A 98 -1.48 12.64 -4.41
C ASP A 98 -1.71 12.56 -5.93
N TYR A 99 -2.21 11.44 -6.47
CA TYR A 99 -2.31 11.23 -7.91
C TYR A 99 -3.69 10.83 -8.42
N PHE A 100 -4.56 10.26 -7.60
CA PHE A 100 -5.83 9.72 -8.07
C PHE A 100 -7.04 10.49 -7.54
N ASP A 101 -7.11 10.76 -6.24
CA ASP A 101 -8.29 11.31 -5.60
C ASP A 101 -8.70 12.68 -6.17
N GLY A 102 -9.78 12.69 -6.95
CA GLY A 102 -10.29 13.88 -7.65
C GLY A 102 -9.38 14.35 -8.81
N LYS A 103 -8.54 13.48 -9.38
CA LYS A 103 -7.63 13.80 -10.48
C LYS A 103 -7.89 12.93 -11.69
N GLU A 104 -7.40 13.35 -12.85
CA GLU A 104 -7.60 12.66 -14.13
C GLU A 104 -7.15 11.18 -14.07
N LEU A 105 -6.05 10.91 -13.38
CA LEU A 105 -5.52 9.55 -13.24
C LEU A 105 -6.47 8.59 -12.50
N GLN A 106 -7.46 9.10 -11.77
CA GLN A 106 -8.51 8.30 -11.13
C GLN A 106 -9.23 7.41 -12.15
N ASN A 107 -9.41 7.87 -13.39
CA ASN A 107 -10.08 7.11 -14.44
C ASN A 107 -9.31 5.85 -14.87
N GLN A 108 -8.04 5.75 -14.51
CA GLN A 108 -7.21 4.56 -14.76
C GLN A 108 -7.14 3.63 -13.53
N LEU A 109 -7.65 4.02 -12.36
CA LEU A 109 -7.62 3.18 -11.18
C LEU A 109 -8.63 2.04 -11.31
N VAL A 110 -8.17 0.81 -11.36
CA VAL A 110 -9.02 -0.37 -11.25
C VAL A 110 -9.35 -0.61 -9.78
N ALA A 111 -8.34 -0.80 -8.95
CA ALA A 111 -8.49 -0.97 -7.51
C ALA A 111 -7.17 -0.68 -6.78
N ALA A 112 -7.27 -0.27 -5.52
CA ALA A 112 -6.14 -0.17 -4.63
C ALA A 112 -6.28 -1.16 -3.47
N TYR A 113 -5.40 -2.15 -3.40
CA TYR A 113 -5.34 -3.13 -2.31
C TYR A 113 -4.34 -2.65 -1.27
N ILE A 114 -4.84 -2.17 -0.14
CA ILE A 114 -4.04 -1.51 0.91
C ILE A 114 -4.24 -2.12 2.31
N PRO A 115 -4.08 -3.46 2.47
CA PRO A 115 -4.21 -4.11 3.76
C PRO A 115 -3.13 -3.67 4.76
N GLY A 116 -3.48 -3.66 6.05
CA GLY A 116 -2.57 -3.35 7.14
C GLY A 116 -2.39 -1.84 7.41
N VAL A 117 -3.25 -1.00 6.87
CA VAL A 117 -3.29 0.44 7.16
C VAL A 117 -4.71 0.86 7.52
N LYS A 118 -4.85 1.83 8.40
CA LYS A 118 -6.14 2.47 8.66
C LYS A 118 -6.45 3.46 7.53
N VAL A 119 -7.68 3.40 7.02
CA VAL A 119 -8.27 4.41 6.14
C VAL A 119 -9.53 4.92 6.83
N ASP A 120 -9.59 6.21 7.09
CA ASP A 120 -10.79 6.85 7.64
C ASP A 120 -11.75 7.21 6.49
N ASP A 121 -13.05 7.25 6.76
CA ASP A 121 -14.08 7.56 5.74
C ASP A 121 -13.87 8.93 5.07
N SER A 122 -13.22 9.85 5.76
CA SER A 122 -12.85 11.17 5.27
C SER A 122 -11.48 11.26 4.60
N GLU A 123 -10.77 10.15 4.46
CA GLU A 123 -9.39 10.13 3.94
C GLU A 123 -9.32 10.57 2.48
N PHE A 124 -10.33 10.20 1.70
CA PHE A 124 -10.42 10.52 0.27
C PHE A 124 -11.74 11.24 -0.03
N LYS A 125 -11.75 12.05 -1.08
CA LYS A 125 -12.94 12.82 -1.50
C LYS A 125 -13.79 12.07 -2.52
N SER A 126 -13.15 11.34 -3.42
CA SER A 126 -13.79 10.69 -4.57
C SER A 126 -13.42 9.21 -4.74
N ILE A 127 -12.43 8.72 -3.99
CA ILE A 127 -12.05 7.32 -3.96
C ILE A 127 -12.76 6.64 -2.79
N TYR A 128 -13.57 5.64 -3.08
CA TYR A 128 -14.42 4.97 -2.09
C TYR A 128 -13.99 3.52 -1.82
N HIS A 129 -14.47 2.97 -0.74
CA HIS A 129 -14.26 1.56 -0.39
C HIS A 129 -15.10 0.67 -1.31
N LEU A 130 -14.47 -0.26 -2.03
CA LEU A 130 -15.14 -1.22 -2.89
C LEU A 130 -15.89 -2.26 -2.04
N LYS A 131 -17.14 -2.53 -2.40
CA LYS A 131 -18.05 -3.42 -1.67
C LYS A 131 -18.32 -4.73 -2.41
N GLY A 132 -18.08 -4.75 -3.72
CA GLY A 132 -18.33 -5.89 -4.58
C GLY A 132 -17.24 -6.13 -5.60
N PRO A 133 -17.18 -7.37 -6.18
CA PRO A 133 -16.13 -7.74 -7.11
C PRO A 133 -16.19 -7.01 -8.46
N GLU A 134 -17.35 -6.48 -8.82
CA GLU A 134 -17.56 -5.77 -10.08
C GLU A 134 -17.25 -4.26 -9.99
N GLU A 135 -17.00 -3.77 -8.78
CA GLU A 135 -16.70 -2.35 -8.58
C GLU A 135 -15.25 -2.03 -8.89
N THR A 136 -15.02 -0.85 -9.49
CA THR A 136 -13.69 -0.34 -9.83
C THR A 136 -13.53 1.12 -9.40
N GLY A 137 -12.30 1.65 -9.43
CA GLY A 137 -12.02 3.06 -9.11
C GLY A 137 -11.93 3.35 -7.61
N GLY A 138 -11.89 2.33 -6.78
CA GLY A 138 -11.85 2.46 -5.34
C GLY A 138 -10.72 1.68 -4.67
N TYR A 139 -10.84 1.48 -3.35
CA TYR A 139 -9.85 0.75 -2.58
C TYR A 139 -10.48 -0.39 -1.76
N LEU A 140 -9.63 -1.36 -1.40
CA LEU A 140 -9.92 -2.41 -0.43
C LEU A 140 -8.86 -2.38 0.66
N ASN A 141 -9.30 -2.42 1.92
CA ASN A 141 -8.40 -2.55 3.03
C ASN A 141 -8.96 -3.50 4.09
N TRP A 142 -8.07 -4.18 4.78
CA TRP A 142 -8.41 -5.05 5.91
C TRP A 142 -7.22 -5.24 6.82
N ASN A 143 -7.50 -5.72 8.03
CA ASN A 143 -6.50 -6.12 9.01
C ASN A 143 -6.83 -7.52 9.52
N THR A 144 -5.82 -8.37 9.65
CA THR A 144 -5.99 -9.73 10.11
C THR A 144 -5.51 -9.89 11.54
N PHE A 145 -6.36 -10.43 12.42
CA PHE A 145 -6.05 -10.70 13.81
C PHE A 145 -6.33 -12.17 14.16
N LYS A 146 -5.63 -12.69 15.16
CA LYS A 146 -5.98 -14.00 15.74
C LYS A 146 -7.33 -13.89 16.43
N ILE A 147 -8.23 -14.85 16.21
CA ILE A 147 -9.60 -14.88 16.79
C ILE A 147 -9.60 -14.65 18.32
N LYS A 148 -8.61 -15.20 19.03
CA LYS A 148 -8.49 -15.08 20.48
C LYS A 148 -7.74 -13.83 20.97
N ARG A 149 -7.24 -12.96 20.07
CA ARG A 149 -6.52 -11.73 20.43
C ARG A 149 -7.21 -10.51 19.85
N LYS A 150 -7.99 -9.85 20.70
CA LYS A 150 -8.51 -8.52 20.35
C LYS A 150 -7.35 -7.52 20.24
N PRO A 151 -7.34 -6.64 19.23
CA PRO A 151 -6.36 -5.57 19.14
C PRO A 151 -6.44 -4.67 20.37
N LYS A 152 -5.31 -4.22 20.89
CA LYS A 152 -5.26 -3.29 22.02
C LYS A 152 -5.91 -1.97 21.61
N LYS A 153 -6.76 -1.39 22.48
CA LYS A 153 -7.28 -0.03 22.32
C LYS A 153 -6.10 0.94 22.08
N GLY A 154 -6.16 1.72 21.03
CA GLY A 154 -5.08 2.65 20.67
C GLY A 154 -4.13 2.18 19.55
N ASN A 155 -4.09 0.91 19.21
CA ASN A 155 -3.43 0.49 17.98
C ASN A 155 -4.31 0.90 16.78
N CYS A 156 -3.76 1.65 15.87
CA CYS A 156 -4.37 2.22 14.67
C CYS A 156 -4.96 1.21 13.66
N LEU A 157 -5.21 -0.02 14.11
CA LEU A 157 -5.54 -1.19 13.31
C LEU A 157 -6.98 -1.68 13.49
N LEU A 158 -7.85 -0.86 14.08
CA LEU A 158 -9.19 -1.25 14.51
C LEU A 158 -10.29 -0.94 13.49
N TYR A 159 -10.05 -1.05 12.20
CA TYR A 159 -11.16 -1.10 11.27
C TYR A 159 -11.15 -2.41 10.50
N THR A 160 -12.10 -3.22 10.83
CA THR A 160 -12.45 -4.45 10.14
C THR A 160 -13.34 -4.12 8.96
N SER A 161 -12.74 -4.00 7.81
CA SER A 161 -13.40 -4.53 6.63
C SER A 161 -13.50 -6.05 6.82
N PRO A 162 -14.59 -6.72 6.47
CA PRO A 162 -14.67 -8.17 6.56
C PRO A 162 -13.47 -8.78 5.83
N SER A 163 -12.76 -9.68 6.52
CA SER A 163 -11.70 -10.46 5.90
C SER A 163 -12.29 -11.25 4.72
N PRO A 164 -11.56 -11.50 3.64
CA PRO A 164 -12.02 -12.41 2.60
C PRO A 164 -12.49 -13.78 3.12
N ARG A 165 -12.05 -14.19 4.32
CA ARG A 165 -12.56 -15.39 5.02
C ARG A 165 -13.95 -15.20 5.62
N ASP A 166 -14.37 -13.98 5.91
CA ASP A 166 -15.69 -13.68 6.45
C ASP A 166 -16.74 -13.54 5.34
N LEU A 167 -16.28 -13.50 4.09
CA LEU A 167 -17.11 -13.52 2.87
C LEU A 167 -17.22 -14.91 2.24
N ALA A 168 -16.47 -15.90 2.74
CA ALA A 168 -16.58 -17.30 2.33
C ALA A 168 -17.64 -17.99 3.20
N VAL A 169 -18.90 -17.85 2.82
CA VAL A 169 -20.01 -18.69 3.24
C VAL A 169 -20.33 -19.68 2.12
#